data_28b73ba6d121283a092cdcce7b8b773b
#
_entry.id   28b73ba6d121283a092cdcce7b8b773b
#
_cell.length_a   1.000
_cell.length_b   1.000
_cell.length_c   1.000
_cell.angle_alpha   90.00
_cell.angle_beta   90.00
_cell.angle_gamma   90.00
#
_symmetry.space_group_name_H-M   'P 1'
#
loop_
_entity.id
_entity.type
_entity.pdbx_description
1 polymer ?
#
loop_
_entity_poly.entity_id
_entity_poly.type
_entity_poly.pdbx_seq_one_letter_code
_entity_poly.pdbx_strand_id
1 'polypeptide(L)'
;MRFRIILLLVSLLCCWTSCSLEVPLEDRVSDPGAITSIAAAERAAAAAYLSYTGWQYTLQYSILAGDFHPSSWLSSAPAQQQLYLWAPQALIDLSNTLWREHYHTITLCNVLLTRIGGVQPTAPGELQKRRALEGTTLLLKAQCYLQLLQLYAPSPAKVPGTTPAIPLRDAVEASPAPRASIAEAVQEIKRLIGLALPLVVDNNALDAHWLGYPACLLLSAQLALWQGDYVQAAQEAQRLLALYPQLLEAAPSNFYQTMWGGSSPGDALFLYDLSRLGGASRPFQDNLQYDPLWGDFFLIPPHEALSPDDARKSAYELPFSAPDGTTALLWGKYNAMNRQGVEYHDLYAARATEALFICAEALAHLNDLQGAQQLLEGHLRHVGLPKTLAPSTQKELLAQILQEKRIEFRGEGVSFFDAKRCAVAPLARYTPGGKLLSSILPDDYRWCWPIPKAELRLSEGMTQNPGW
;
A
#
# COMPACT_ATOMS: atom_id res chain seq x y z
N MET A 1 24.32 -30.50 -68.39
CA MET A 1 23.36 -29.44 -68.08
C MET A 1 22.21 -29.90 -67.16
N ARG A 2 21.61 -31.04 -67.37
CA ARG A 2 20.46 -31.56 -66.54
C ARG A 2 20.80 -31.86 -65.07
N PHE A 3 22.02 -32.30 -64.74
CA PHE A 3 22.44 -32.63 -63.38
C PHE A 3 22.65 -31.36 -62.49
N ARG A 4 23.07 -30.23 -63.05
CA ARG A 4 23.24 -28.95 -62.35
C ARG A 4 21.91 -28.27 -62.01
N ILE A 5 20.88 -28.49 -62.84
CA ILE A 5 19.53 -27.96 -62.62
C ILE A 5 18.83 -28.71 -61.50
N ILE A 6 19.04 -30.01 -61.40
CA ILE A 6 18.46 -30.87 -60.32
C ILE A 6 19.09 -30.49 -58.96
N LEU A 7 20.41 -30.22 -58.90
CA LEU A 7 21.06 -29.78 -57.65
C LEU A 7 20.58 -28.40 -57.19
N LEU A 8 20.30 -27.49 -58.12
CA LEU A 8 19.76 -26.17 -57.84
C LEU A 8 18.29 -26.24 -57.34
N LEU A 9 17.49 -27.14 -57.87
CA LEU A 9 16.11 -27.35 -57.45
C LEU A 9 16.02 -28.03 -56.05
N VAL A 10 16.94 -28.96 -55.74
CA VAL A 10 17.00 -29.58 -54.40
C VAL A 10 17.50 -28.58 -53.34
N SER A 11 18.44 -27.69 -53.67
CA SER A 11 18.89 -26.60 -52.74
C SER A 11 17.80 -25.54 -52.50
N LEU A 12 16.92 -25.29 -53.48
CA LEU A 12 15.79 -24.37 -53.29
C LEU A 12 14.67 -24.95 -52.44
N LEU A 13 14.47 -26.28 -52.44
CA LEU A 13 13.46 -26.93 -51.62
C LEU A 13 13.86 -27.05 -50.14
N CYS A 14 15.16 -27.03 -49.83
CA CYS A 14 15.65 -27.06 -48.44
C CYS A 14 15.54 -25.71 -47.70
N CYS A 15 15.27 -24.62 -48.41
CA CYS A 15 15.12 -23.28 -47.81
C CYS A 15 13.71 -22.97 -47.29
N TRP A 16 12.78 -23.87 -47.41
CA TRP A 16 11.37 -23.68 -46.97
C TRP A 16 11.00 -24.36 -45.66
N THR A 17 11.92 -25.05 -45.00
CA THR A 17 11.74 -25.44 -43.61
C THR A 17 12.25 -24.30 -42.73
N SER A 18 11.53 -23.18 -42.67
CA SER A 18 11.62 -22.23 -41.60
C SER A 18 11.12 -22.94 -40.35
N CYS A 19 12.02 -23.50 -39.55
CA CYS A 19 11.75 -23.76 -38.15
C CYS A 19 11.41 -22.41 -37.53
N SER A 20 10.15 -22.21 -37.23
CA SER A 20 9.79 -21.18 -36.26
C SER A 20 10.45 -21.63 -34.95
N LEU A 21 11.55 -20.97 -34.60
CA LEU A 21 12.15 -21.12 -33.29
C LEU A 21 11.25 -20.39 -32.29
N GLU A 22 10.07 -20.93 -32.01
CA GLU A 22 9.35 -20.56 -30.80
C GLU A 22 10.12 -21.21 -29.66
N VAL A 23 11.12 -20.47 -29.18
CA VAL A 23 11.71 -20.74 -27.87
C VAL A 23 10.62 -20.35 -26.87
N PRO A 24 10.01 -21.31 -26.16
CA PRO A 24 9.15 -20.98 -25.05
C PRO A 24 10.00 -20.17 -24.09
N LEU A 25 9.67 -18.91 -23.89
CA LEU A 25 10.25 -18.12 -22.81
C LEU A 25 9.67 -18.71 -21.54
N GLU A 26 10.43 -19.59 -20.90
CA GLU A 26 10.02 -20.33 -19.67
C GLU A 26 9.56 -19.40 -18.54
N ASP A 27 9.91 -18.10 -18.61
CA ASP A 27 9.56 -17.09 -17.61
C ASP A 27 8.36 -16.20 -17.99
N ARG A 28 7.66 -16.45 -19.10
CA ARG A 28 6.49 -15.65 -19.49
C ARG A 28 5.24 -16.51 -19.59
N VAL A 29 4.26 -16.24 -18.75
CA VAL A 29 2.89 -16.80 -18.84
C VAL A 29 2.16 -16.15 -20.03
N SER A 30 2.71 -16.28 -21.25
CA SER A 30 2.12 -15.76 -22.49
C SER A 30 1.19 -16.77 -23.17
N ASP A 31 1.31 -18.06 -22.81
CA ASP A 31 0.48 -19.12 -23.37
C ASP A 31 -0.96 -19.08 -22.78
N PRO A 32 -1.99 -18.93 -23.64
CA PRO A 32 -3.39 -19.07 -23.21
C PRO A 32 -3.68 -20.40 -22.46
N GLY A 33 -2.89 -21.46 -22.71
CA GLY A 33 -3.00 -22.75 -22.04
C GLY A 33 -2.30 -22.88 -20.68
N ALA A 34 -1.59 -21.87 -20.20
CA ALA A 34 -0.73 -22.01 -19.02
C ALA A 34 -1.48 -22.14 -17.67
N ILE A 35 -2.74 -21.67 -17.56
CA ILE A 35 -3.53 -21.75 -16.32
C ILE A 35 -4.67 -22.76 -16.51
N THR A 36 -4.35 -24.05 -16.33
CA THR A 36 -5.28 -25.17 -16.54
C THR A 36 -5.64 -25.93 -15.26
N SER A 37 -5.00 -25.60 -14.13
CA SER A 37 -5.23 -26.24 -12.84
C SER A 37 -5.28 -25.23 -11.70
N ILE A 38 -5.84 -25.62 -10.55
CA ILE A 38 -5.87 -24.77 -9.34
C ILE A 38 -4.45 -24.41 -8.87
N ALA A 39 -3.52 -25.37 -8.95
CA ALA A 39 -2.12 -25.11 -8.62
C ALA A 39 -1.45 -24.11 -9.57
N ALA A 40 -1.79 -24.11 -10.87
CA ALA A 40 -1.31 -23.11 -11.82
C ALA A 40 -1.94 -21.73 -11.56
N ALA A 41 -3.24 -21.69 -11.23
CA ALA A 41 -3.93 -20.46 -10.84
C ALA A 41 -3.33 -19.84 -9.57
N GLU A 42 -2.99 -20.67 -8.57
CA GLU A 42 -2.33 -20.23 -7.33
C GLU A 42 -0.94 -19.63 -7.60
N ARG A 43 -0.13 -20.27 -8.44
CA ARG A 43 1.17 -19.70 -8.85
C ARG A 43 1.02 -18.38 -9.59
N ALA A 44 0.02 -18.26 -10.46
CA ALA A 44 -0.26 -17.01 -11.18
C ALA A 44 -0.71 -15.89 -10.21
N ALA A 45 -1.57 -16.21 -9.24
CA ALA A 45 -1.94 -15.26 -8.18
C ALA A 45 -0.72 -14.86 -7.35
N ALA A 46 0.12 -15.82 -6.92
CA ALA A 46 1.34 -15.54 -6.19
C ALA A 46 2.29 -14.63 -6.98
N ALA A 47 2.44 -14.84 -8.29
CA ALA A 47 3.24 -13.95 -9.14
C ALA A 47 2.68 -12.52 -9.18
N ALA A 48 1.34 -12.34 -9.23
CA ALA A 48 0.72 -11.03 -9.14
C ALA A 48 0.99 -10.35 -7.77
N TYR A 49 0.90 -11.10 -6.67
CA TYR A 49 1.22 -10.60 -5.33
C TYR A 49 2.71 -10.23 -5.17
N LEU A 50 3.62 -11.04 -5.73
CA LEU A 50 5.05 -10.73 -5.74
C LEU A 50 5.40 -9.49 -6.56
N SER A 51 4.63 -9.20 -7.62
CA SER A 51 4.80 -8.00 -8.43
C SER A 51 4.25 -6.73 -7.77
N TYR A 52 3.37 -6.88 -6.76
CA TYR A 52 2.81 -5.74 -6.03
C TYR A 52 3.83 -5.20 -5.03
N THR A 53 4.36 -4.03 -5.32
CA THR A 53 5.43 -3.40 -4.54
C THR A 53 4.95 -2.29 -3.61
N GLY A 54 3.63 -2.06 -3.54
CA GLY A 54 3.06 -0.97 -2.73
C GLY A 54 3.54 -0.96 -1.28
N TRP A 55 3.80 -2.11 -0.69
CA TRP A 55 4.36 -2.27 0.65
C TRP A 55 5.79 -1.71 0.80
N GLN A 56 6.59 -1.68 -0.27
CA GLN A 56 7.97 -1.18 -0.23
C GLN A 56 8.06 0.33 -0.03
N TYR A 57 6.96 1.05 -0.31
CA TYR A 57 6.92 2.51 -0.31
C TYR A 57 6.21 3.11 0.91
N THR A 58 5.77 2.28 1.85
CA THR A 58 5.09 2.74 3.07
C THR A 58 5.95 3.71 3.87
N LEU A 59 7.26 3.44 3.95
CA LEU A 59 8.20 4.31 4.61
C LEU A 59 8.39 5.63 3.87
N GLN A 60 8.52 5.58 2.54
CA GLN A 60 8.63 6.80 1.71
C GLN A 60 7.39 7.67 1.85
N TYR A 61 6.19 7.08 1.91
CA TYR A 61 4.97 7.82 2.19
C TYR A 61 4.99 8.48 3.57
N SER A 62 5.47 7.79 4.60
CA SER A 62 5.62 8.34 5.95
C SER A 62 6.66 9.46 6.01
N ILE A 63 7.78 9.36 5.27
CA ILE A 63 8.77 10.43 5.12
C ILE A 63 8.13 11.65 4.42
N LEU A 64 7.40 11.41 3.34
CA LEU A 64 6.67 12.46 2.62
C LEU A 64 5.58 13.11 3.48
N ALA A 65 4.92 12.36 4.34
CA ALA A 65 3.92 12.87 5.28
C ALA A 65 4.51 13.70 6.43
N GLY A 66 5.84 13.61 6.68
CA GLY A 66 6.48 14.30 7.80
C GLY A 66 6.34 13.57 9.14
N ASP A 67 6.15 12.26 9.11
CA ASP A 67 6.07 11.43 10.32
C ASP A 67 7.40 11.38 11.08
N PHE A 68 8.50 11.79 10.42
CA PHE A 68 9.85 11.71 10.94
C PHE A 68 10.56 13.06 10.89
N HIS A 69 11.50 13.21 11.82
CA HIS A 69 12.44 14.33 11.89
C HIS A 69 13.77 13.93 11.25
N PRO A 70 14.42 14.78 10.43
CA PRO A 70 15.70 14.45 9.82
C PRO A 70 16.83 14.39 10.85
N SER A 71 17.70 13.39 10.73
CA SER A 71 18.94 13.34 11.49
C SER A 71 20.07 14.14 10.82
N SER A 72 21.19 14.32 11.53
CA SER A 72 22.41 14.94 10.95
C SER A 72 23.00 14.14 9.79
N TRP A 73 22.79 12.82 9.76
CA TRP A 73 23.27 11.92 8.71
C TRP A 73 22.49 12.00 7.41
N LEU A 74 21.29 12.63 7.41
CA LEU A 74 20.52 12.80 6.18
C LEU A 74 21.32 13.53 5.09
N SER A 75 22.29 14.38 5.45
CA SER A 75 23.18 15.05 4.52
C SER A 75 24.06 14.10 3.71
N SER A 76 24.33 12.90 4.22
CA SER A 76 25.09 11.84 3.51
C SER A 76 24.22 10.98 2.59
N ALA A 77 22.91 11.19 2.57
CA ALA A 77 21.94 10.45 1.79
C ALA A 77 21.13 11.38 0.86
N PRO A 78 21.70 11.85 -0.26
CA PRO A 78 21.07 12.86 -1.13
C PRO A 78 19.69 12.46 -1.65
N ALA A 79 19.48 11.18 -1.97
CA ALA A 79 18.20 10.71 -2.49
C ALA A 79 17.09 10.82 -1.43
N GLN A 80 17.36 10.41 -0.18
CA GLN A 80 16.44 10.52 0.94
C GLN A 80 16.18 11.98 1.32
N GLN A 81 17.22 12.83 1.25
CA GLN A 81 17.07 14.26 1.48
C GLN A 81 16.17 14.92 0.43
N GLN A 82 16.36 14.60 -0.86
CA GLN A 82 15.51 15.11 -1.93
C GLN A 82 14.05 14.63 -1.77
N LEU A 83 13.84 13.39 -1.38
CA LEU A 83 12.50 12.86 -1.10
C LEU A 83 11.86 13.61 0.09
N TYR A 84 12.58 13.77 1.19
CA TYR A 84 12.10 14.52 2.37
C TYR A 84 11.68 15.95 2.01
N LEU A 85 12.43 16.61 1.13
CA LEU A 85 12.16 17.98 0.69
C LEU A 85 11.14 18.08 -0.45
N TRP A 86 10.58 16.95 -0.91
CA TRP A 86 9.68 16.90 -2.06
C TRP A 86 10.31 17.47 -3.33
N ALA A 87 11.60 17.23 -3.55
CA ALA A 87 12.26 17.68 -4.77
C ALA A 87 11.54 17.09 -6.00
N PRO A 88 11.24 17.90 -7.03
CA PRO A 88 10.45 17.43 -8.17
C PRO A 88 11.02 16.19 -8.84
N GLN A 89 12.35 16.11 -9.00
CA GLN A 89 12.97 14.95 -9.64
C GLN A 89 12.79 13.67 -8.83
N ALA A 90 12.91 13.71 -7.48
CA ALA A 90 12.70 12.55 -6.63
C ALA A 90 11.25 12.03 -6.73
N LEU A 91 10.28 12.93 -6.82
CA LEU A 91 8.88 12.57 -7.01
C LEU A 91 8.61 12.02 -8.42
N ILE A 92 9.26 12.53 -9.47
CA ILE A 92 9.17 12.00 -10.83
C ILE A 92 9.70 10.56 -10.88
N ASP A 93 10.85 10.29 -10.26
CA ASP A 93 11.48 8.97 -10.28
C ASP A 93 10.62 7.95 -9.52
N LEU A 94 10.14 8.32 -8.34
CA LEU A 94 9.23 7.50 -7.54
C LEU A 94 7.90 7.25 -8.27
N SER A 95 7.34 8.29 -8.88
CA SER A 95 6.13 8.21 -9.67
C SER A 95 6.26 7.24 -10.85
N ASN A 96 7.33 7.37 -11.65
CA ASN A 96 7.57 6.49 -12.79
C ASN A 96 7.65 5.01 -12.37
N THR A 97 8.31 4.75 -11.25
CA THR A 97 8.46 3.39 -10.72
C THR A 97 7.12 2.82 -10.28
N LEU A 98 6.39 3.54 -9.41
CA LEU A 98 5.10 3.09 -8.89
C LEU A 98 4.03 2.90 -9.97
N TRP A 99 3.98 3.80 -10.95
CA TRP A 99 3.07 3.66 -12.08
C TRP A 99 3.29 2.35 -12.82
N ARG A 100 4.55 2.10 -13.23
CA ARG A 100 4.92 0.89 -13.96
C ARG A 100 4.59 -0.38 -13.19
N GLU A 101 4.95 -0.41 -11.91
CA GLU A 101 4.80 -1.59 -11.05
C GLU A 101 3.32 -1.91 -10.80
N HIS A 102 2.50 -0.90 -10.50
CA HIS A 102 1.06 -1.12 -10.30
C HIS A 102 0.36 -1.60 -11.58
N TYR A 103 0.67 -1.00 -12.74
CA TYR A 103 0.08 -1.47 -14.01
C TYR A 103 0.60 -2.83 -14.43
N HIS A 104 1.84 -3.20 -14.08
CA HIS A 104 2.33 -4.56 -14.25
C HIS A 104 1.52 -5.56 -13.40
N THR A 105 1.30 -5.25 -12.12
CA THR A 105 0.45 -6.08 -11.24
C THR A 105 -0.97 -6.21 -11.78
N ILE A 106 -1.59 -5.11 -12.23
CA ILE A 106 -2.92 -5.12 -12.86
C ILE A 106 -2.94 -6.04 -14.09
N THR A 107 -1.89 -6.03 -14.91
CA THR A 107 -1.79 -6.94 -16.07
C THR A 107 -1.76 -8.40 -15.65
N LEU A 108 -0.97 -8.76 -14.62
CA LEU A 108 -0.94 -10.13 -14.08
C LEU A 108 -2.29 -10.55 -13.49
N CYS A 109 -2.98 -9.63 -12.79
CA CYS A 109 -4.34 -9.87 -12.33
C CYS A 109 -5.30 -10.16 -13.51
N ASN A 110 -5.23 -9.37 -14.59
CA ASN A 110 -6.06 -9.55 -15.76
C ASN A 110 -5.79 -10.93 -16.42
N VAL A 111 -4.52 -11.33 -16.51
CA VAL A 111 -4.13 -12.67 -17.03
C VAL A 111 -4.83 -13.78 -16.26
N LEU A 112 -4.81 -13.72 -14.92
CA LEU A 112 -5.46 -14.73 -14.09
C LEU A 112 -6.98 -14.66 -14.19
N LEU A 113 -7.56 -13.48 -14.03
CA LEU A 113 -9.01 -13.27 -14.01
C LEU A 113 -9.70 -13.70 -15.32
N THR A 114 -9.02 -13.51 -16.46
CA THR A 114 -9.53 -13.96 -17.77
C THR A 114 -9.61 -15.47 -17.88
N ARG A 115 -8.77 -16.22 -17.15
CA ARG A 115 -8.59 -17.69 -17.32
C ARG A 115 -9.14 -18.53 -16.18
N ILE A 116 -9.20 -17.99 -14.96
CA ILE A 116 -9.53 -18.74 -13.74
C ILE A 116 -10.93 -19.37 -13.80
N GLY A 117 -11.89 -18.73 -14.48
CA GLY A 117 -13.24 -19.25 -14.69
C GLY A 117 -13.29 -20.56 -15.48
N GLY A 118 -12.30 -20.79 -16.37
CA GLY A 118 -12.16 -22.03 -17.15
C GLY A 118 -11.50 -23.20 -16.39
N VAL A 119 -10.85 -22.92 -15.25
CA VAL A 119 -10.17 -23.97 -14.46
C VAL A 119 -11.19 -24.83 -13.74
N GLN A 120 -11.22 -26.14 -14.07
CA GLN A 120 -12.15 -27.09 -13.48
C GLN A 120 -11.56 -27.68 -12.18
N PRO A 121 -12.29 -27.57 -11.04
CA PRO A 121 -11.90 -28.26 -9.81
C PRO A 121 -12.00 -29.78 -9.99
N THR A 122 -10.98 -30.53 -9.56
CA THR A 122 -10.90 -31.98 -9.67
C THR A 122 -10.86 -32.70 -8.32
N ALA A 123 -10.62 -31.95 -7.22
CA ALA A 123 -10.52 -32.50 -5.88
C ALA A 123 -11.41 -31.70 -4.87
N PRO A 124 -11.76 -32.31 -3.73
CA PRO A 124 -12.50 -31.63 -2.66
C PRO A 124 -11.77 -30.35 -2.22
N GLY A 125 -12.51 -29.25 -2.01
CA GLY A 125 -11.99 -27.95 -1.60
C GLY A 125 -11.41 -27.07 -2.73
N GLU A 126 -11.11 -27.63 -3.91
CA GLU A 126 -10.57 -26.85 -5.03
C GLU A 126 -11.52 -25.78 -5.56
N LEU A 127 -12.83 -25.99 -5.50
CA LEU A 127 -13.81 -24.98 -5.88
C LEU A 127 -13.73 -23.75 -4.94
N GLN A 128 -13.63 -23.99 -3.63
CA GLN A 128 -13.47 -22.91 -2.65
C GLN A 128 -12.14 -22.19 -2.84
N LYS A 129 -11.05 -22.93 -3.09
CA LYS A 129 -9.73 -22.35 -3.37
C LYS A 129 -9.74 -21.54 -4.66
N ARG A 130 -10.37 -22.01 -5.73
CA ARG A 130 -10.55 -21.25 -6.97
C ARG A 130 -11.26 -19.93 -6.72
N ARG A 131 -12.40 -19.97 -6.01
CA ARG A 131 -13.16 -18.77 -5.63
C ARG A 131 -12.32 -17.81 -4.80
N ALA A 132 -11.58 -18.31 -3.82
CA ALA A 132 -10.69 -17.48 -3.00
C ALA A 132 -9.59 -16.83 -3.85
N LEU A 133 -8.94 -17.57 -4.75
CA LEU A 133 -7.92 -17.04 -5.67
C LEU A 133 -8.48 -15.96 -6.62
N GLU A 134 -9.68 -16.16 -7.14
CA GLU A 134 -10.38 -15.18 -7.96
C GLU A 134 -10.68 -13.92 -7.15
N GLY A 135 -11.27 -14.06 -5.96
CA GLY A 135 -11.63 -12.96 -5.07
C GLY A 135 -10.42 -12.15 -4.62
N THR A 136 -9.35 -12.82 -4.16
CA THR A 136 -8.13 -12.13 -3.72
C THR A 136 -7.43 -11.40 -4.88
N THR A 137 -7.51 -11.91 -6.11
CA THR A 137 -6.95 -11.27 -7.30
C THR A 137 -7.74 -10.01 -7.69
N LEU A 138 -9.07 -10.06 -7.58
CA LEU A 138 -9.93 -8.87 -7.76
C LEU A 138 -9.60 -7.79 -6.73
N LEU A 139 -9.39 -8.17 -5.46
CA LEU A 139 -9.00 -7.24 -4.39
C LEU A 139 -7.62 -6.63 -4.63
N LEU A 140 -6.65 -7.42 -5.08
CA LEU A 140 -5.32 -6.90 -5.42
C LEU A 140 -5.39 -5.88 -6.56
N LYS A 141 -6.18 -6.16 -7.60
CA LYS A 141 -6.42 -5.22 -8.70
C LYS A 141 -7.10 -3.93 -8.19
N ALA A 142 -8.08 -4.05 -7.32
CA ALA A 142 -8.76 -2.91 -6.70
C ALA A 142 -7.81 -2.08 -5.83
N GLN A 143 -6.93 -2.72 -5.06
CA GLN A 143 -5.89 -2.07 -4.26
C GLN A 143 -4.90 -1.28 -5.13
N CYS A 144 -4.45 -1.86 -6.25
CA CYS A 144 -3.60 -1.15 -7.22
C CYS A 144 -4.29 0.10 -7.77
N TYR A 145 -5.57 0.00 -8.16
CA TYR A 145 -6.31 1.16 -8.65
C TYR A 145 -6.56 2.21 -7.58
N LEU A 146 -6.87 1.82 -6.35
CA LEU A 146 -7.04 2.78 -5.26
C LEU A 146 -5.72 3.56 -5.02
N GLN A 147 -4.61 2.87 -4.97
CA GLN A 147 -3.31 3.50 -4.75
C GLN A 147 -2.91 4.42 -5.92
N LEU A 148 -3.11 3.98 -7.17
CA LEU A 148 -2.95 4.82 -8.35
C LEU A 148 -3.86 6.06 -8.31
N LEU A 149 -5.14 5.89 -7.97
CA LEU A 149 -6.08 6.99 -7.84
C LEU A 149 -5.61 7.99 -6.77
N GLN A 150 -5.19 7.49 -5.62
CA GLN A 150 -4.71 8.32 -4.51
C GLN A 150 -3.41 9.07 -4.83
N LEU A 151 -2.52 8.52 -5.65
CA LEU A 151 -1.26 9.15 -6.04
C LEU A 151 -1.42 10.15 -7.19
N TYR A 152 -2.14 9.76 -8.24
CA TYR A 152 -2.16 10.47 -9.53
C TYR A 152 -3.40 11.32 -9.77
N ALA A 153 -4.38 11.30 -8.88
CA ALA A 153 -5.53 12.18 -8.94
C ALA A 153 -5.59 13.09 -7.71
N PRO A 154 -6.21 14.28 -7.82
CA PRO A 154 -6.53 15.08 -6.65
C PRO A 154 -7.58 14.38 -5.77
N SER A 155 -7.66 14.77 -4.50
CA SER A 155 -8.71 14.25 -3.61
C SER A 155 -10.10 14.61 -4.14
N PRO A 156 -11.04 13.64 -4.22
CA PRO A 156 -12.38 13.87 -4.76
C PRO A 156 -13.16 14.97 -4.02
N ALA A 157 -12.87 15.18 -2.74
CA ALA A 157 -13.49 16.26 -1.96
C ALA A 157 -13.10 17.67 -2.43
N LYS A 158 -12.03 17.80 -3.23
CA LYS A 158 -11.47 19.09 -3.67
C LYS A 158 -11.79 19.44 -5.14
N VAL A 159 -12.24 18.46 -5.94
CA VAL A 159 -12.44 18.62 -7.38
C VAL A 159 -13.66 17.85 -7.89
N PRO A 160 -14.24 18.23 -9.05
CA PRO A 160 -15.33 17.50 -9.66
C PRO A 160 -14.94 16.04 -9.99
N GLY A 161 -15.90 15.12 -9.88
CA GLY A 161 -15.71 13.70 -10.23
C GLY A 161 -15.35 13.45 -11.71
N THR A 162 -15.60 14.43 -12.59
CA THR A 162 -15.20 14.42 -14.01
C THR A 162 -13.72 14.70 -14.25
N THR A 163 -12.96 15.08 -13.22
CA THR A 163 -11.52 15.33 -13.31
C THR A 163 -10.78 14.08 -13.77
N PRO A 164 -9.86 14.16 -14.76
CA PRO A 164 -9.07 13.02 -15.22
C PRO A 164 -8.24 12.41 -14.10
N ALA A 165 -8.30 11.09 -13.96
CA ALA A 165 -7.60 10.32 -12.93
C ALA A 165 -6.53 9.40 -13.52
N ILE A 166 -6.88 8.16 -13.80
CA ILE A 166 -5.96 7.10 -14.21
C ILE A 166 -6.56 6.26 -15.34
N PRO A 167 -5.76 5.65 -16.22
CA PRO A 167 -6.27 4.67 -17.18
C PRO A 167 -6.83 3.43 -16.48
N LEU A 168 -7.98 2.94 -16.94
CA LEU A 168 -8.53 1.66 -16.53
C LEU A 168 -8.19 0.60 -17.59
N ARG A 169 -7.73 -0.58 -17.15
CA ARG A 169 -7.25 -1.65 -18.03
C ARG A 169 -7.88 -2.97 -17.63
N ASP A 170 -8.72 -3.51 -18.50
CA ASP A 170 -9.37 -4.81 -18.32
C ASP A 170 -8.80 -5.91 -19.22
N ALA A 171 -8.07 -5.52 -20.27
CA ALA A 171 -7.44 -6.47 -21.20
C ALA A 171 -6.04 -6.89 -20.73
N VAL A 172 -5.62 -8.08 -21.18
CA VAL A 172 -4.25 -8.56 -21.00
C VAL A 172 -3.29 -7.81 -21.91
N GLU A 173 -3.76 -7.40 -23.08
CA GLU A 173 -2.96 -6.69 -24.07
C GLU A 173 -2.74 -5.23 -23.67
N ALA A 174 -1.51 -4.77 -23.80
CA ALA A 174 -1.15 -3.39 -23.55
C ALA A 174 -1.64 -2.52 -24.71
N SER A 175 -2.85 -1.97 -24.61
CA SER A 175 -3.34 -0.94 -25.51
C SER A 175 -3.29 0.43 -24.85
N PRO A 176 -2.95 1.51 -25.60
CA PRO A 176 -3.08 2.85 -25.09
C PRO A 176 -4.51 3.11 -24.61
N ALA A 177 -4.67 3.69 -23.42
CA ALA A 177 -5.96 4.05 -22.87
C ALA A 177 -5.90 5.48 -22.32
N PRO A 178 -6.92 6.33 -22.57
CA PRO A 178 -7.01 7.64 -21.95
C PRO A 178 -7.19 7.52 -20.44
N ARG A 179 -6.98 8.61 -19.74
CA ARG A 179 -7.32 8.70 -18.31
C ARG A 179 -8.84 8.66 -18.16
N ALA A 180 -9.32 7.72 -17.37
CA ALA A 180 -10.69 7.74 -16.87
C ALA A 180 -10.85 8.89 -15.87
N SER A 181 -12.05 9.35 -15.66
CA SER A 181 -12.38 10.32 -14.61
C SER A 181 -12.25 9.71 -13.21
N ILE A 182 -12.17 10.55 -12.19
CA ILE A 182 -12.21 10.10 -10.79
C ILE A 182 -13.46 9.25 -10.52
N ALA A 183 -14.63 9.68 -11.02
CA ALA A 183 -15.89 8.96 -10.82
C ALA A 183 -15.85 7.56 -11.45
N GLU A 184 -15.35 7.43 -12.69
CA GLU A 184 -15.21 6.14 -13.38
C GLU A 184 -14.20 5.24 -12.66
N ALA A 185 -13.05 5.77 -12.23
CA ALA A 185 -12.05 5.01 -11.48
C ALA A 185 -12.62 4.49 -10.14
N VAL A 186 -13.33 5.32 -9.42
CA VAL A 186 -14.02 4.93 -8.19
C VAL A 186 -15.05 3.84 -8.46
N GLN A 187 -15.82 3.98 -9.52
CA GLN A 187 -16.86 3.00 -9.88
C GLN A 187 -16.25 1.65 -10.24
N GLU A 188 -15.11 1.66 -10.94
CA GLU A 188 -14.39 0.43 -11.24
C GLU A 188 -13.84 -0.25 -9.97
N ILE A 189 -13.27 0.50 -9.04
CA ILE A 189 -12.81 -0.06 -7.76
C ILE A 189 -13.97 -0.65 -6.98
N LYS A 190 -15.12 0.04 -6.89
CA LYS A 190 -16.35 -0.48 -6.25
C LYS A 190 -16.85 -1.76 -6.95
N ARG A 191 -16.81 -1.80 -8.27
CA ARG A 191 -17.19 -3.00 -9.06
C ARG A 191 -16.29 -4.20 -8.72
N LEU A 192 -14.97 -4.01 -8.68
CA LEU A 192 -14.02 -5.07 -8.34
C LEU A 192 -14.24 -5.60 -6.91
N ILE A 193 -14.41 -4.70 -5.94
CA ILE A 193 -14.73 -5.06 -4.54
C ILE A 193 -16.06 -5.83 -4.47
N GLY A 194 -17.09 -5.36 -5.18
CA GLY A 194 -18.40 -6.01 -5.22
C GLY A 194 -18.36 -7.41 -5.83
N LEU A 195 -17.52 -7.64 -6.85
CA LEU A 195 -17.29 -8.98 -7.43
C LEU A 195 -16.49 -9.87 -6.50
N ALA A 196 -15.53 -9.32 -5.76
CA ALA A 196 -14.67 -10.07 -4.83
C ALA A 196 -15.44 -10.53 -3.58
N LEU A 197 -16.30 -9.68 -3.05
CA LEU A 197 -16.99 -9.90 -1.77
C LEU A 197 -17.65 -11.29 -1.64
N PRO A 198 -18.51 -11.76 -2.58
CA PRO A 198 -19.13 -13.09 -2.48
C PRO A 198 -18.15 -14.25 -2.67
N LEU A 199 -16.93 -13.98 -3.10
CA LEU A 199 -15.89 -14.99 -3.31
C LEU A 199 -15.00 -15.19 -2.08
N VAL A 200 -14.86 -14.15 -1.24
CA VAL A 200 -14.00 -14.15 -0.05
C VAL A 200 -14.77 -14.22 1.27
N VAL A 201 -16.04 -13.82 1.30
CA VAL A 201 -16.89 -13.96 2.50
C VAL A 201 -17.07 -15.44 2.82
N ASP A 202 -16.95 -15.81 4.09
CA ASP A 202 -17.06 -17.21 4.57
C ASP A 202 -16.09 -18.18 3.86
N ASN A 203 -14.99 -17.70 3.30
CA ASN A 203 -14.01 -18.48 2.56
C ASN A 203 -12.63 -18.41 3.23
N ASN A 204 -12.27 -19.47 3.94
CA ASN A 204 -11.00 -19.62 4.67
C ASN A 204 -9.97 -20.50 3.93
N ALA A 205 -10.08 -20.61 2.59
CA ALA A 205 -9.16 -21.43 1.80
C ALA A 205 -7.76 -20.81 1.64
N LEU A 206 -7.61 -19.52 1.97
CA LEU A 206 -6.35 -18.78 1.95
C LEU A 206 -6.13 -18.11 3.33
N ASP A 207 -4.88 -17.93 3.69
CA ASP A 207 -4.45 -17.30 4.95
C ASP A 207 -4.30 -15.77 4.83
N ALA A 208 -3.74 -15.12 5.86
CA ALA A 208 -3.54 -13.67 5.90
C ALA A 208 -2.47 -13.13 4.93
N HIS A 209 -1.75 -13.98 4.20
CA HIS A 209 -0.86 -13.57 3.11
C HIS A 209 -1.62 -13.26 1.80
N TRP A 210 -2.95 -13.31 1.84
CA TRP A 210 -3.84 -12.98 0.76
C TRP A 210 -4.93 -12.03 1.24
N LEU A 211 -5.37 -11.13 0.36
CA LEU A 211 -6.48 -10.24 0.69
C LEU A 211 -7.79 -11.05 0.80
N GLY A 212 -8.24 -11.24 2.03
CA GLY A 212 -9.47 -11.94 2.35
C GLY A 212 -10.64 -11.00 2.66
N TYR A 213 -11.70 -11.53 3.27
CA TYR A 213 -12.91 -10.77 3.61
C TYR A 213 -12.64 -9.56 4.51
N PRO A 214 -11.85 -9.63 5.60
CA PRO A 214 -11.57 -8.45 6.41
C PRO A 214 -10.82 -7.36 5.64
N ALA A 215 -9.86 -7.73 4.77
CA ALA A 215 -9.15 -6.78 3.92
C ALA A 215 -10.07 -6.15 2.85
N CYS A 216 -11.06 -6.91 2.36
CA CYS A 216 -12.10 -6.40 1.44
C CYS A 216 -12.91 -5.28 2.11
N LEU A 217 -13.32 -5.46 3.37
CA LEU A 217 -14.04 -4.45 4.15
C LEU A 217 -13.18 -3.19 4.37
N LEU A 218 -11.90 -3.38 4.72
CA LEU A 218 -10.98 -2.26 4.91
C LEU A 218 -10.80 -1.46 3.61
N LEU A 219 -10.57 -2.14 2.49
CA LEU A 219 -10.41 -1.49 1.18
C LEU A 219 -11.66 -0.70 0.78
N SER A 220 -12.86 -1.24 1.05
CA SER A 220 -14.12 -0.54 0.84
C SER A 220 -14.24 0.70 1.73
N ALA A 221 -13.89 0.59 3.00
CA ALA A 221 -13.91 1.71 3.96
C ALA A 221 -12.88 2.80 3.57
N GLN A 222 -11.67 2.43 3.16
CA GLN A 222 -10.64 3.36 2.68
C GLN A 222 -11.10 4.13 1.42
N LEU A 223 -11.71 3.43 0.45
CA LEU A 223 -12.25 4.07 -0.75
C LEU A 223 -13.36 5.05 -0.40
N ALA A 224 -14.30 4.65 0.46
CA ALA A 224 -15.41 5.49 0.89
C ALA A 224 -14.91 6.74 1.63
N LEU A 225 -13.94 6.58 2.55
CA LEU A 225 -13.33 7.69 3.26
C LEU A 225 -12.60 8.65 2.30
N TRP A 226 -11.88 8.10 1.32
CA TRP A 226 -11.20 8.89 0.28
C TRP A 226 -12.16 9.76 -0.53
N GLN A 227 -13.37 9.25 -0.81
CA GLN A 227 -14.42 9.97 -1.51
C GLN A 227 -15.14 11.01 -0.65
N GLY A 228 -15.03 10.95 0.68
CA GLY A 228 -15.90 11.69 1.61
C GLY A 228 -17.28 11.08 1.78
N ASP A 229 -17.48 9.82 1.37
CA ASP A 229 -18.69 9.04 1.64
C ASP A 229 -18.62 8.47 3.07
N TYR A 230 -18.84 9.35 4.04
CA TYR A 230 -18.67 9.01 5.46
C TYR A 230 -19.71 7.97 5.94
N VAL A 231 -20.88 7.91 5.31
CA VAL A 231 -21.90 6.90 5.64
C VAL A 231 -21.37 5.50 5.29
N GLN A 232 -20.93 5.32 4.06
CA GLN A 232 -20.36 4.05 3.61
C GLN A 232 -19.07 3.71 4.38
N ALA A 233 -18.19 4.70 4.62
CA ALA A 233 -16.95 4.51 5.39
C ALA A 233 -17.24 3.99 6.80
N ALA A 234 -18.19 4.59 7.52
CA ALA A 234 -18.59 4.13 8.84
C ALA A 234 -19.18 2.72 8.82
N GLN A 235 -20.07 2.42 7.87
CA GLN A 235 -20.72 1.11 7.76
C GLN A 235 -19.72 -0.02 7.52
N GLU A 236 -18.80 0.13 6.56
CA GLU A 236 -17.81 -0.92 6.26
C GLU A 236 -16.78 -1.07 7.39
N ALA A 237 -16.36 0.05 7.98
CA ALA A 237 -15.46 0.00 9.13
C ALA A 237 -16.12 -0.65 10.36
N GLN A 238 -17.40 -0.38 10.65
CA GLN A 238 -18.14 -1.04 11.72
C GLN A 238 -18.28 -2.55 11.49
N ARG A 239 -18.54 -2.96 10.24
CA ARG A 239 -18.58 -4.40 9.90
C ARG A 239 -17.24 -5.08 10.15
N LEU A 240 -16.14 -4.41 9.84
CA LEU A 240 -14.81 -4.93 10.11
C LEU A 240 -14.52 -4.97 11.62
N LEU A 241 -14.83 -3.90 12.36
CA LEU A 241 -14.63 -3.86 13.82
C LEU A 241 -15.43 -4.92 14.57
N ALA A 242 -16.60 -5.30 14.06
CA ALA A 242 -17.38 -6.40 14.64
C ALA A 242 -16.64 -7.75 14.58
N LEU A 243 -15.67 -7.92 13.69
CA LEU A 243 -14.79 -9.09 13.60
C LEU A 243 -13.59 -9.01 14.57
N TYR A 244 -13.29 -7.81 15.10
CA TYR A 244 -12.13 -7.52 15.94
C TYR A 244 -12.51 -6.72 17.20
N PRO A 245 -13.48 -7.21 18.03
CA PRO A 245 -13.97 -6.46 19.18
C PRO A 245 -12.88 -6.18 20.23
N GLN A 246 -11.83 -7.00 20.28
CA GLN A 246 -10.70 -6.85 21.20
C GLN A 246 -9.91 -5.53 20.99
N LEU A 247 -10.05 -4.86 19.84
CA LEU A 247 -9.38 -3.58 19.58
C LEU A 247 -9.92 -2.41 20.42
N LEU A 248 -11.07 -2.59 21.07
CA LEU A 248 -11.68 -1.61 21.97
C LEU A 248 -11.43 -1.90 23.44
N GLU A 249 -10.72 -2.99 23.74
CA GLU A 249 -10.37 -3.43 25.08
C GLU A 249 -8.88 -3.22 25.35
N ALA A 250 -8.46 -3.27 26.61
CA ALA A 250 -7.04 -3.18 26.96
C ALA A 250 -6.26 -4.34 26.31
N ALA A 251 -5.22 -4.01 25.56
CA ALA A 251 -4.38 -5.01 24.93
C ALA A 251 -3.59 -5.82 25.99
N PRO A 252 -3.26 -7.09 25.73
CA PRO A 252 -2.27 -7.82 26.52
C PRO A 252 -0.96 -7.01 26.62
N SER A 253 -0.29 -7.08 27.78
CA SER A 253 0.89 -6.25 28.06
C SER A 253 2.06 -6.42 27.08
N ASN A 254 2.09 -7.55 26.36
CA ASN A 254 3.13 -7.85 25.35
C ASN A 254 2.59 -7.80 23.90
N PHE A 255 1.38 -7.29 23.67
CA PHE A 255 0.73 -7.32 22.35
C PHE A 255 1.62 -6.71 21.25
N TYR A 256 2.07 -5.49 21.45
CA TYR A 256 2.88 -4.78 20.45
C TYR A 256 4.29 -5.38 20.29
N GLN A 257 4.89 -5.88 21.38
CA GLN A 257 6.20 -6.54 21.32
C GLN A 257 6.15 -7.86 20.55
N THR A 258 5.11 -8.66 20.76
CA THR A 258 4.94 -9.94 20.05
C THR A 258 4.57 -9.74 18.59
N MET A 259 3.72 -8.74 18.30
CA MET A 259 3.35 -8.36 16.94
C MET A 259 4.58 -7.90 16.16
N TRP A 260 5.21 -6.80 16.58
CA TRP A 260 6.37 -6.22 15.87
C TRP A 260 7.66 -7.03 16.03
N GLY A 261 7.67 -8.04 16.88
CA GLY A 261 8.71 -9.06 17.02
C GLY A 261 8.46 -10.31 16.17
N GLY A 262 7.39 -10.36 15.36
CA GLY A 262 7.10 -11.45 14.43
C GLY A 262 6.57 -12.74 15.07
N SER A 263 6.22 -12.73 16.37
CA SER A 263 5.69 -13.93 17.06
C SER A 263 4.16 -13.99 17.12
N SER A 264 3.48 -12.96 16.65
CA SER A 264 2.03 -12.89 16.56
C SER A 264 1.60 -12.09 15.34
N PRO A 265 0.52 -12.47 14.63
CA PRO A 265 -0.03 -11.64 13.56
C PRO A 265 -0.71 -10.35 14.08
N GLY A 266 -0.92 -10.23 15.40
CA GLY A 266 -1.58 -9.06 15.98
C GLY A 266 -2.97 -8.82 15.38
N ASP A 267 -3.17 -7.63 14.83
CA ASP A 267 -4.38 -7.19 14.13
C ASP A 267 -4.23 -7.17 12.59
N ALA A 268 -3.28 -7.94 12.05
CA ALA A 268 -3.05 -8.01 10.61
C ALA A 268 -4.25 -8.54 9.84
N LEU A 269 -4.57 -7.87 8.74
CA LEU A 269 -5.55 -8.28 7.73
C LEU A 269 -4.87 -8.78 6.46
N PHE A 270 -3.69 -8.25 6.18
CA PHE A 270 -2.84 -8.66 5.09
C PHE A 270 -1.38 -8.56 5.52
N LEU A 271 -0.70 -9.68 5.43
CA LEU A 271 0.73 -9.83 5.67
C LEU A 271 1.44 -10.08 4.34
N TYR A 272 2.47 -9.31 4.07
CA TYR A 272 3.30 -9.54 2.89
C TYR A 272 4.50 -10.40 3.26
N ASP A 273 4.56 -11.61 2.70
CA ASP A 273 5.61 -12.59 2.97
C ASP A 273 6.90 -12.24 2.20
N LEU A 274 7.87 -11.65 2.88
CA LEU A 274 9.17 -11.32 2.29
C LEU A 274 10.00 -12.55 1.90
N SER A 275 9.74 -13.72 2.47
CA SER A 275 10.48 -14.95 2.14
C SER A 275 10.30 -15.35 0.67
N ARG A 276 9.18 -14.96 0.07
CA ARG A 276 8.88 -15.20 -1.35
C ARG A 276 9.70 -14.35 -2.32
N LEU A 277 10.36 -13.29 -1.83
CA LEU A 277 11.14 -12.36 -2.67
C LEU A 277 12.59 -12.79 -2.91
N GLY A 278 12.99 -13.97 -2.46
CA GLY A 278 14.31 -14.53 -2.77
C GLY A 278 15.50 -13.74 -2.21
N GLY A 279 15.36 -13.07 -1.10
CA GLY A 279 16.47 -12.47 -0.37
C GLY A 279 16.94 -11.09 -0.82
N ALA A 280 16.26 -10.46 -1.75
CA ALA A 280 16.75 -9.22 -2.37
C ALA A 280 16.27 -7.92 -1.70
N SER A 281 15.32 -7.98 -0.75
CA SER A 281 14.66 -6.77 -0.29
C SER A 281 14.70 -6.62 1.22
N ARG A 282 15.41 -5.58 1.67
CA ARG A 282 15.42 -5.10 3.05
C ARG A 282 14.80 -3.70 3.10
N PRO A 283 13.47 -3.55 2.89
CA PRO A 283 12.85 -2.26 2.59
C PRO A 283 13.00 -1.22 3.70
N PHE A 284 13.20 -1.66 4.93
CA PHE A 284 13.33 -0.75 6.08
C PHE A 284 14.78 -0.54 6.52
N GLN A 285 15.73 -1.37 6.05
CA GLN A 285 17.12 -1.28 6.47
C GLN A 285 17.85 -0.08 5.87
N ASP A 286 17.48 0.34 4.66
CA ASP A 286 18.20 1.42 3.98
C ASP A 286 17.83 2.82 4.48
N ASN A 287 16.72 2.98 5.20
CA ASN A 287 16.20 4.27 5.62
C ASN A 287 16.03 4.42 7.14
N LEU A 288 15.86 3.33 7.87
CA LEU A 288 15.59 3.31 9.31
C LEU A 288 16.35 2.16 10.00
N GLN A 289 17.61 1.97 9.63
CA GLN A 289 18.45 0.94 10.27
C GLN A 289 18.84 1.34 11.67
N TYR A 290 18.74 0.36 12.57
CA TYR A 290 19.52 0.37 13.77
C TYR A 290 20.95 -0.11 13.46
N ASP A 291 21.81 0.82 13.07
CA ASP A 291 23.23 0.65 13.10
C ASP A 291 23.84 1.79 13.91
N PRO A 292 24.39 1.52 15.12
CA PRO A 292 24.98 2.55 15.97
C PRO A 292 26.20 3.25 15.32
N LEU A 293 26.75 2.69 14.23
CA LEU A 293 27.89 3.26 13.50
C LEU A 293 27.46 4.17 12.36
N TRP A 294 26.29 3.90 11.73
CA TRP A 294 25.85 4.60 10.52
C TRP A 294 24.66 5.52 10.74
N GLY A 295 23.98 5.43 11.86
CA GLY A 295 22.85 6.28 12.26
C GLY A 295 21.68 6.26 11.26
N ASP A 296 20.47 6.42 11.74
CA ASP A 296 19.31 6.53 10.89
C ASP A 296 19.18 7.94 10.32
N PHE A 297 18.76 8.04 9.07
CA PHE A 297 18.52 9.33 8.42
C PHE A 297 17.31 10.05 9.00
N PHE A 298 16.40 9.32 9.64
CA PHE A 298 15.15 9.81 10.17
C PHE A 298 14.91 9.34 11.60
N LEU A 299 14.43 10.25 12.43
CA LEU A 299 14.18 10.04 13.86
C LEU A 299 12.71 10.30 14.18
N ILE A 300 12.22 9.73 15.27
CA ILE A 300 10.96 10.16 15.86
C ILE A 300 11.14 11.61 16.36
N PRO A 301 10.20 12.53 16.03
CA PRO A 301 10.29 13.89 16.57
C PRO A 301 10.30 13.87 18.10
N PRO A 302 11.23 14.54 18.77
CA PRO A 302 11.39 14.46 20.23
C PRO A 302 10.12 14.81 21.02
N HIS A 303 9.30 15.75 20.49
CA HIS A 303 8.04 16.16 21.12
C HIS A 303 6.89 15.18 20.88
N GLU A 304 7.11 14.12 20.10
CA GLU A 304 6.16 13.05 19.83
C GLU A 304 6.58 11.71 20.47
N ALA A 305 7.52 11.74 21.41
CA ALA A 305 7.88 10.58 22.21
C ALA A 305 6.66 10.08 23.00
N LEU A 306 6.44 8.76 22.98
CA LEU A 306 5.32 8.14 23.67
C LEU A 306 5.46 8.23 25.19
N SER A 307 4.33 8.33 25.89
CA SER A 307 4.28 8.25 27.34
C SER A 307 4.92 6.97 27.86
N PRO A 308 5.55 6.97 29.05
CA PRO A 308 6.01 5.72 29.67
C PRO A 308 4.93 4.67 29.86
N ASP A 309 3.67 5.10 30.01
CA ASP A 309 2.51 4.21 30.21
C ASP A 309 1.91 3.69 28.89
N ASP A 310 2.37 4.19 27.74
CA ASP A 310 1.92 3.75 26.44
C ASP A 310 2.46 2.34 26.12
N ALA A 311 1.59 1.36 25.94
CA ALA A 311 1.95 -0.03 25.67
C ALA A 311 2.72 -0.21 24.36
N ARG A 312 2.61 0.74 23.43
CA ARG A 312 3.35 0.74 22.15
C ARG A 312 4.82 1.12 22.31
N LYS A 313 5.16 1.88 23.37
CA LYS A 313 6.47 2.54 23.51
C LYS A 313 7.66 1.64 23.23
N SER A 314 7.70 0.47 23.87
CA SER A 314 8.84 -0.46 23.74
C SER A 314 8.97 -1.10 22.37
N ALA A 315 7.89 -1.13 21.57
CA ALA A 315 7.89 -1.67 20.21
C ALA A 315 8.02 -0.58 19.14
N TYR A 316 7.52 0.63 19.41
CA TYR A 316 7.48 1.73 18.43
C TYR A 316 8.70 2.65 18.52
N GLU A 317 9.34 2.71 19.66
CA GLU A 317 10.48 3.59 19.93
C GLU A 317 11.73 2.78 20.32
N LEU A 318 12.84 3.17 19.72
CA LEU A 318 14.12 2.58 20.02
C LEU A 318 15.07 3.68 20.48
N PRO A 319 15.38 3.77 21.79
CA PRO A 319 16.37 4.70 22.29
C PRO A 319 17.75 4.46 21.67
N PHE A 320 18.36 5.53 21.20
CA PHE A 320 19.67 5.53 20.58
C PHE A 320 20.55 6.57 21.27
N SER A 321 21.81 6.21 21.52
CA SER A 321 22.82 7.14 22.03
C SER A 321 24.02 7.11 21.08
N ALA A 322 24.25 8.23 20.40
CA ALA A 322 25.38 8.38 19.52
C ALA A 322 26.70 8.49 20.32
N PRO A 323 27.87 8.18 19.71
CA PRO A 323 29.17 8.29 20.37
C PRO A 323 29.51 9.69 20.88
N ASP A 324 28.92 10.73 20.32
CA ASP A 324 29.07 12.12 20.73
C ASP A 324 28.18 12.51 21.93
N GLY A 325 27.42 11.55 22.49
CA GLY A 325 26.50 11.76 23.61
C GLY A 325 25.11 12.25 23.20
N THR A 326 24.83 12.44 21.91
CA THR A 326 23.49 12.80 21.42
C THR A 326 22.54 11.62 21.65
N THR A 327 21.38 11.89 22.24
CA THR A 327 20.30 10.91 22.41
C THR A 327 19.20 11.19 21.43
N ALA A 328 18.65 10.13 20.85
CA ALA A 328 17.54 10.19 19.87
C ALA A 328 16.60 9.01 20.03
N LEU A 329 15.42 9.09 19.40
CA LEU A 329 14.50 7.98 19.30
C LEU A 329 14.41 7.55 17.84
N LEU A 330 14.76 6.30 17.60
CA LEU A 330 14.60 5.65 16.31
C LEU A 330 13.23 4.98 16.25
N TRP A 331 12.76 4.76 15.04
CA TRP A 331 11.54 3.99 14.81
C TRP A 331 11.76 2.50 15.15
N GLY A 332 10.93 1.96 16.03
CA GLY A 332 11.14 0.65 16.65
C GLY A 332 10.46 -0.52 15.95
N LYS A 333 9.39 -0.28 15.16
CA LYS A 333 8.67 -1.35 14.45
C LYS A 333 9.64 -2.15 13.58
N TYR A 334 9.55 -3.49 13.61
CA TYR A 334 10.47 -4.44 12.94
C TYR A 334 11.92 -4.48 13.46
N ASN A 335 12.37 -3.52 14.27
CA ASN A 335 13.75 -3.47 14.73
C ASN A 335 14.14 -4.65 15.64
N ALA A 336 13.19 -5.19 16.40
CA ALA A 336 13.45 -6.38 17.21
C ALA A 336 13.85 -7.59 16.34
N MET A 337 13.18 -7.77 15.19
CA MET A 337 13.50 -8.83 14.22
C MET A 337 14.84 -8.58 13.52
N ASN A 338 15.08 -7.34 13.08
CA ASN A 338 16.36 -6.95 12.46
C ASN A 338 17.57 -7.21 13.38
N ARG A 339 17.43 -6.94 14.69
CA ARG A 339 18.49 -7.20 15.69
C ARG A 339 18.76 -8.69 15.91
N GLN A 340 17.75 -9.54 15.72
CA GLN A 340 17.91 -10.99 15.85
C GLN A 340 18.49 -11.63 14.58
N GLY A 341 18.79 -10.84 13.54
CA GLY A 341 19.29 -11.34 12.27
C GLY A 341 18.23 -12.08 11.46
N VAL A 342 16.95 -11.85 11.75
CA VAL A 342 15.84 -12.40 10.96
C VAL A 342 15.80 -11.64 9.63
N GLU A 343 16.28 -12.28 8.55
CA GLU A 343 16.36 -11.67 7.22
C GLU A 343 14.99 -11.55 6.56
N TYR A 344 14.07 -12.44 6.91
CA TYR A 344 12.75 -12.54 6.29
C TYR A 344 11.69 -12.56 7.36
N HIS A 345 10.76 -11.63 7.27
CA HIS A 345 9.60 -11.54 8.15
C HIS A 345 8.42 -10.99 7.38
N ASP A 346 7.23 -11.23 7.89
CA ASP A 346 6.02 -10.69 7.32
C ASP A 346 5.95 -9.18 7.54
N LEU A 347 5.51 -8.45 6.51
CA LEU A 347 5.21 -7.03 6.61
C LEU A 347 3.71 -6.80 6.77
N TYR A 348 3.36 -5.95 7.72
CA TYR A 348 1.97 -5.55 7.96
C TYR A 348 1.53 -4.58 6.87
N ALA A 349 0.84 -5.07 5.85
CA ALA A 349 0.37 -4.26 4.73
C ALA A 349 -1.04 -3.70 4.95
N ALA A 350 -1.85 -4.32 5.80
CA ALA A 350 -3.15 -3.83 6.24
C ALA A 350 -3.46 -4.32 7.65
N ARG A 351 -4.02 -3.46 8.51
CA ARG A 351 -4.35 -3.76 9.90
C ARG A 351 -5.78 -3.37 10.24
N ALA A 352 -6.43 -4.18 11.11
CA ALA A 352 -7.81 -3.95 11.54
C ALA A 352 -7.98 -2.65 12.34
N THR A 353 -6.96 -2.23 13.07
CA THR A 353 -6.94 -0.95 13.80
C THR A 353 -7.20 0.25 12.89
N GLU A 354 -6.86 0.21 11.59
CA GLU A 354 -7.18 1.31 10.69
C GLU A 354 -8.68 1.54 10.55
N ALA A 355 -9.49 0.47 10.58
CA ALA A 355 -10.94 0.59 10.52
C ALA A 355 -11.51 1.36 11.72
N LEU A 356 -10.90 1.24 12.90
CA LEU A 356 -11.31 2.02 14.08
C LEU A 356 -11.20 3.53 13.80
N PHE A 357 -10.07 3.96 13.26
CA PHE A 357 -9.85 5.37 12.94
C PHE A 357 -10.71 5.85 11.77
N ILE A 358 -10.92 5.02 10.75
CA ILE A 358 -11.84 5.33 9.64
C ILE A 358 -13.26 5.53 10.18
N CYS A 359 -13.72 4.62 11.05
CA CYS A 359 -15.05 4.72 11.65
C CYS A 359 -15.18 5.96 12.53
N ALA A 360 -14.22 6.21 13.42
CA ALA A 360 -14.23 7.38 14.30
C ALA A 360 -14.25 8.70 13.51
N GLU A 361 -13.43 8.81 12.47
CA GLU A 361 -13.40 9.98 11.59
C GLU A 361 -14.73 10.15 10.85
N ALA A 362 -15.26 9.08 10.27
CA ALA A 362 -16.52 9.11 9.54
C ALA A 362 -17.70 9.52 10.44
N LEU A 363 -17.82 8.96 11.64
CA LEU A 363 -18.85 9.32 12.63
C LEU A 363 -18.73 10.79 13.05
N ALA A 364 -17.50 11.28 13.26
CA ALA A 364 -17.28 12.69 13.58
C ALA A 364 -17.77 13.60 12.44
N HIS A 365 -17.51 13.26 11.17
CA HIS A 365 -18.03 14.01 10.02
C HIS A 365 -19.56 13.93 9.88
N LEU A 366 -20.17 12.82 10.30
CA LEU A 366 -21.63 12.63 10.36
C LEU A 366 -22.27 13.32 11.57
N ASN A 367 -21.46 14.02 12.39
CA ASN A 367 -21.87 14.68 13.62
C ASN A 367 -22.31 13.72 14.76
N ASP A 368 -21.97 12.44 14.67
CA ASP A 368 -22.03 11.50 15.79
C ASP A 368 -20.72 11.60 16.62
N LEU A 369 -20.61 12.72 17.33
CA LEU A 369 -19.41 13.00 18.12
C LEU A 369 -19.24 12.02 19.29
N GLN A 370 -20.33 11.54 19.85
CA GLN A 370 -20.31 10.57 20.95
C GLN A 370 -19.76 9.21 20.48
N GLY A 371 -20.25 8.70 19.36
CA GLY A 371 -19.75 7.46 18.77
C GLY A 371 -18.27 7.54 18.39
N ALA A 372 -17.87 8.65 17.76
CA ALA A 372 -16.48 8.90 17.39
C ALA A 372 -15.55 8.96 18.63
N GLN A 373 -15.99 9.67 19.69
CA GLN A 373 -15.25 9.77 20.95
C GLN A 373 -15.10 8.40 21.62
N GLN A 374 -16.16 7.59 21.70
CA GLN A 374 -16.12 6.25 22.29
C GLN A 374 -15.11 5.34 21.59
N LEU A 375 -15.02 5.40 20.25
CA LEU A 375 -14.03 4.64 19.49
C LEU A 375 -12.60 5.09 19.81
N LEU A 376 -12.33 6.40 19.85
CA LEU A 376 -11.02 6.90 20.21
C LEU A 376 -10.63 6.57 21.65
N GLU A 377 -11.56 6.67 22.59
CA GLU A 377 -11.36 6.26 24.00
C GLU A 377 -11.11 4.74 24.12
N GLY A 378 -11.79 3.95 23.28
CA GLY A 378 -11.55 2.51 23.16
C GLY A 378 -10.11 2.22 22.72
N HIS A 379 -9.64 2.89 21.69
CA HIS A 379 -8.26 2.79 21.24
C HIS A 379 -7.25 3.23 22.32
N LEU A 380 -7.49 4.37 22.96
CA LEU A 380 -6.61 4.83 24.05
C LEU A 380 -6.55 3.83 25.21
N ARG A 381 -7.66 3.14 25.51
CA ARG A 381 -7.67 2.02 26.47
C ARG A 381 -6.84 0.85 25.98
N HIS A 382 -6.95 0.52 24.70
CA HIS A 382 -6.18 -0.56 24.08
C HIS A 382 -4.68 -0.33 24.20
N VAL A 383 -4.22 0.90 24.00
CA VAL A 383 -2.80 1.25 24.11
C VAL A 383 -2.34 1.56 25.56
N GLY A 384 -3.16 1.28 26.56
CA GLY A 384 -2.78 1.46 27.97
C GLY A 384 -2.91 2.90 28.50
N LEU A 385 -3.55 3.79 27.74
CA LEU A 385 -3.76 5.19 28.10
C LEU A 385 -5.25 5.51 28.31
N PRO A 386 -5.96 4.84 29.24
CA PRO A 386 -7.39 5.06 29.44
C PRO A 386 -7.62 6.53 29.84
N LYS A 387 -8.38 7.23 29.01
CA LYS A 387 -8.68 8.65 29.21
C LYS A 387 -10.11 8.92 28.75
N THR A 388 -10.86 9.70 29.53
CA THR A 388 -12.11 10.29 29.08
C THR A 388 -11.79 11.56 28.32
N LEU A 389 -12.20 11.62 27.06
CA LEU A 389 -12.00 12.78 26.22
C LEU A 389 -13.12 13.79 26.46
N ALA A 390 -12.84 15.05 26.30
CA ALA A 390 -13.83 16.15 26.41
C ALA A 390 -13.62 17.14 25.25
N PRO A 391 -13.76 16.69 23.98
CA PRO A 391 -13.66 17.62 22.87
C PRO A 391 -14.83 18.61 22.91
N SER A 392 -14.53 19.89 22.76
CA SER A 392 -15.56 20.90 22.76
C SER A 392 -16.19 21.10 21.37
N THR A 393 -15.52 20.62 20.33
CA THR A 393 -15.95 20.77 18.93
C THR A 393 -15.63 19.55 18.07
N GLN A 394 -16.40 19.36 16.98
CA GLN A 394 -16.09 18.39 15.93
C GLN A 394 -14.64 18.53 15.42
N LYS A 395 -14.19 19.75 15.20
CA LYS A 395 -12.83 20.03 14.70
C LYS A 395 -11.74 19.53 15.65
N GLU A 396 -11.92 19.72 16.95
CA GLU A 396 -10.98 19.23 17.96
C GLU A 396 -10.96 17.70 18.02
N LEU A 397 -12.13 17.07 17.95
CA LEU A 397 -12.21 15.60 17.94
C LEU A 397 -11.55 15.02 16.69
N LEU A 398 -11.81 15.58 15.52
CA LEU A 398 -11.15 15.17 14.27
C LEU A 398 -9.62 15.33 14.35
N ALA A 399 -9.14 16.43 14.92
CA ALA A 399 -7.70 16.64 15.10
C ALA A 399 -7.08 15.60 16.05
N GLN A 400 -7.77 15.21 17.12
CA GLN A 400 -7.34 14.16 18.05
C GLN A 400 -7.32 12.78 17.37
N ILE A 401 -8.37 12.43 16.60
CA ILE A 401 -8.45 11.18 15.85
C ILE A 401 -7.29 11.07 14.85
N LEU A 402 -7.06 12.09 14.05
CA LEU A 402 -6.00 12.09 13.03
C LEU A 402 -4.59 12.08 13.65
N GLN A 403 -4.39 12.78 14.77
CA GLN A 403 -3.12 12.78 15.50
C GLN A 403 -2.81 11.38 16.06
N GLU A 404 -3.79 10.73 16.70
CA GLU A 404 -3.62 9.40 17.26
C GLU A 404 -3.43 8.35 16.15
N LYS A 405 -4.18 8.44 15.04
CA LYS A 405 -3.99 7.62 13.85
C LYS A 405 -2.57 7.75 13.30
N ARG A 406 -2.02 8.98 13.23
CA ARG A 406 -0.65 9.23 12.76
C ARG A 406 0.40 8.57 13.66
N ILE A 407 0.21 8.62 14.99
CA ILE A 407 1.09 7.94 15.96
C ILE A 407 1.03 6.43 15.76
N GLU A 408 -0.18 5.87 15.68
CA GLU A 408 -0.41 4.45 15.50
C GLU A 408 0.22 3.90 14.22
N PHE A 409 0.06 4.60 13.10
CA PHE A 409 0.49 4.16 11.77
C PHE A 409 1.81 4.78 11.29
N ARG A 410 2.60 5.37 12.19
CA ARG A 410 3.93 5.90 11.83
C ARG A 410 4.79 4.82 11.19
N GLY A 411 5.34 5.12 10.01
CA GLY A 411 6.15 4.18 9.22
C GLY A 411 5.34 3.22 8.34
N GLU A 412 4.01 3.21 8.43
CA GLU A 412 3.14 2.33 7.64
C GLU A 412 2.49 3.03 6.43
N GLY A 413 2.82 4.29 6.18
CA GLY A 413 2.44 5.03 4.96
C GLY A 413 1.04 5.62 4.95
N VAL A 414 0.22 5.38 5.97
CA VAL A 414 -1.18 5.82 6.05
C VAL A 414 -1.28 7.34 6.10
N SER A 415 -0.39 8.00 6.84
CA SER A 415 -0.39 9.45 7.09
C SER A 415 -0.30 10.29 5.81
N PHE A 416 0.35 9.79 4.75
CA PHE A 416 0.47 10.52 3.49
C PHE A 416 -0.88 10.72 2.81
N PHE A 417 -1.69 9.68 2.77
CA PHE A 417 -3.00 9.73 2.14
C PHE A 417 -4.00 10.54 2.96
N ASP A 418 -3.92 10.46 4.30
CA ASP A 418 -4.71 11.31 5.20
C ASP A 418 -4.30 12.78 5.05
N ALA A 419 -3.01 13.10 5.00
CA ALA A 419 -2.53 14.46 4.78
C ALA A 419 -3.00 15.02 3.43
N LYS A 420 -2.90 14.23 2.35
CA LYS A 420 -3.39 14.64 1.02
C LYS A 420 -4.89 14.96 1.02
N ARG A 421 -5.67 14.19 1.77
CA ARG A 421 -7.12 14.33 1.85
C ARG A 421 -7.56 15.48 2.79
N CYS A 422 -6.94 15.57 3.97
CA CYS A 422 -7.40 16.38 5.09
C CYS A 422 -6.52 17.59 5.40
N ALA A 423 -5.33 17.77 4.78
CA ALA A 423 -4.42 18.86 5.16
C ALA A 423 -5.09 20.22 5.03
N VAL A 424 -5.11 20.94 6.12
CA VAL A 424 -5.59 22.33 6.23
C VAL A 424 -4.46 23.29 6.57
N ALA A 425 -3.29 22.78 6.96
CA ALA A 425 -2.09 23.54 7.32
C ALA A 425 -0.89 23.08 6.49
N PRO A 426 0.10 23.95 6.25
CA PRO A 426 1.34 23.58 5.56
C PRO A 426 2.10 22.48 6.29
N LEU A 427 2.62 21.53 5.53
CA LEU A 427 3.47 20.46 6.03
C LEU A 427 4.92 20.96 6.11
N ALA A 428 5.40 21.22 7.30
CA ALA A 428 6.72 21.81 7.55
C ALA A 428 7.85 20.79 7.30
N ARG A 429 8.98 21.30 6.82
CA ARG A 429 10.25 20.58 6.67
C ARG A 429 11.33 21.28 7.50
N TYR A 430 12.07 20.51 8.26
CA TYR A 430 13.06 21.04 9.20
C TYR A 430 14.48 20.61 8.86
N THR A 431 15.47 21.37 9.34
CA THR A 431 16.85 20.89 9.45
C THR A 431 16.96 19.90 10.62
N PRO A 432 18.03 19.11 10.72
CA PRO A 432 18.32 18.30 11.91
C PRO A 432 18.27 19.08 13.22
N GLY A 433 18.69 20.33 13.20
CA GLY A 433 18.64 21.24 14.36
C GLY A 433 17.28 21.94 14.60
N GLY A 434 16.20 21.48 13.91
CA GLY A 434 14.85 21.99 14.13
C GLY A 434 14.52 23.33 13.46
N LYS A 435 15.42 23.88 12.63
CA LYS A 435 15.12 25.10 11.87
C LYS A 435 14.22 24.79 10.68
N LEU A 436 13.16 25.56 10.46
CA LEU A 436 12.29 25.43 9.29
C LEU A 436 13.08 25.68 8.00
N LEU A 437 13.01 24.71 7.07
CA LEU A 437 13.61 24.80 5.73
C LEU A 437 12.60 25.23 4.68
N SER A 438 11.45 24.55 4.65
CA SER A 438 10.38 24.77 3.68
C SER A 438 9.06 24.24 4.21
N SER A 439 8.00 24.52 3.48
CA SER A 439 6.67 24.00 3.77
C SER A 439 5.98 23.57 2.49
N ILE A 440 5.26 22.46 2.54
CA ILE A 440 4.40 21.98 1.45
C ILE A 440 2.98 22.45 1.75
N LEU A 441 2.44 23.29 0.89
CA LEU A 441 1.10 23.86 1.08
C LEU A 441 0.01 22.80 0.82
N PRO A 442 -1.18 22.94 1.40
CA PRO A 442 -2.31 22.01 1.15
C PRO A 442 -2.75 21.94 -0.31
N ASP A 443 -2.51 22.99 -1.08
CA ASP A 443 -2.83 23.13 -2.51
C ASP A 443 -1.59 22.99 -3.43
N ASP A 444 -0.45 22.56 -2.87
CA ASP A 444 0.76 22.31 -3.67
C ASP A 444 0.50 21.25 -4.74
N TYR A 445 0.87 21.55 -5.98
CA TYR A 445 0.65 20.66 -7.13
C TYR A 445 1.29 19.27 -6.95
N ARG A 446 2.37 19.18 -6.17
CA ARG A 446 3.13 17.94 -5.91
C ARG A 446 2.36 16.90 -5.11
N TRP A 447 1.25 17.26 -4.48
CA TRP A 447 0.32 16.27 -3.92
C TRP A 447 -0.27 15.35 -4.97
N CYS A 448 -0.36 15.80 -6.23
CA CYS A 448 -0.83 15.00 -7.36
C CYS A 448 0.38 14.67 -8.25
N TRP A 449 0.79 13.43 -8.24
CA TRP A 449 2.05 13.01 -8.87
C TRP A 449 2.00 13.07 -10.39
N PRO A 450 3.16 13.23 -11.08
CA PRO A 450 3.19 13.34 -12.52
C PRO A 450 2.86 12.04 -13.21
N ILE A 451 2.13 12.12 -14.32
CA ILE A 451 1.98 11.00 -15.24
C ILE A 451 3.33 10.76 -15.95
N PRO A 452 3.81 9.51 -16.02
CA PRO A 452 5.09 9.21 -16.68
C PRO A 452 5.15 9.73 -18.11
N LYS A 453 6.28 10.35 -18.48
CA LYS A 453 6.47 10.90 -19.84
C LYS A 453 6.34 9.85 -20.95
N ALA A 454 6.67 8.59 -20.67
CA ALA A 454 6.47 7.49 -21.60
C ALA A 454 4.99 7.28 -21.93
N GLU A 455 4.11 7.30 -20.93
CA GLU A 455 2.66 7.14 -21.11
C GLU A 455 2.06 8.31 -21.93
N LEU A 456 2.50 9.56 -21.66
CA LEU A 456 2.06 10.73 -22.42
C LEU A 456 2.43 10.66 -23.91
N ARG A 457 3.51 9.96 -24.24
CA ARG A 457 3.94 9.77 -25.64
C ARG A 457 3.21 8.61 -26.34
N LEU A 458 2.82 7.59 -25.60
CA LEU A 458 2.24 6.35 -26.14
C LEU A 458 0.72 6.42 -26.24
N SER A 459 0.06 7.25 -25.44
CA SER A 459 -1.40 7.33 -25.37
C SER A 459 -1.90 8.68 -25.87
N GLU A 460 -2.51 8.68 -27.06
CA GLU A 460 -3.14 9.87 -27.62
C GLU A 460 -4.22 10.41 -26.68
N GLY A 461 -4.23 11.70 -26.44
CA GLY A 461 -5.17 12.37 -25.55
C GLY A 461 -4.87 12.26 -24.05
N MET A 462 -3.78 11.58 -23.65
CA MET A 462 -3.36 11.56 -22.26
C MET A 462 -2.71 12.90 -21.87
N THR A 463 -3.19 13.50 -20.79
CA THR A 463 -2.75 14.80 -20.29
C THR A 463 -1.95 14.68 -19.01
N GLN A 464 -1.00 15.59 -18.80
CA GLN A 464 -0.24 15.68 -17.56
C GLN A 464 -1.07 16.31 -16.43
N ASN A 465 -0.74 15.99 -15.19
CA ASN A 465 -1.28 16.70 -14.03
C ASN A 465 -0.76 18.15 -13.99
N PRO A 466 -1.59 19.14 -13.60
CA PRO A 466 -1.19 20.53 -13.50
C PRO A 466 0.08 20.73 -12.66
N GLY A 467 0.98 21.58 -13.12
CA GLY A 467 2.24 21.92 -12.43
C GLY A 467 3.44 21.05 -12.81
N TRP A 468 3.25 19.95 -13.55
CA TRP A 468 4.29 19.01 -13.97
C TRP A 468 4.69 19.16 -15.44
#